data_ca8364f78c0afb59aab18a7930d2627c
#
_entry.id   ca8364f78c0afb59aab18a7930d2627c
#
_cell.length_a   1.000
_cell.length_b   1.000
_cell.length_c   1.000
_cell.angle_alpha   90.00
_cell.angle_beta   90.00
_cell.angle_gamma   90.00
#
_symmetry.space_group_name_H-M   'P 1'
#
loop_
_entity.id
_entity.type
_entity.pdbx_description
1 polymer ?
#
loop_
_entity_poly.entity_id
_entity_poly.type
_entity_poly.pdbx_seq_one_letter_code
_entity_poly.pdbx_strand_id
1 'polypeptide(L)'
;MKTICLVGKPNVGKSTLINRLVGRKAVNVGNKPGVTKQLNWIRINEQLELLDTPGILWPKLEENTVALNLASLSAIKEDILPLYDVCNHIIDVLSKYYKEQLKERYNIDEIDDDIYTLIGKKRGCLIKGGEIDYDKVVNVIMNDVRNGYFKNITFDRFK
;
A
#
# COMPACT_ATOMS: atom_id res chain seq x y z
N MET A 1 -19.38 14.14 -27.91
CA MET A 1 -18.24 13.88 -27.02
C MET A 1 -18.51 12.61 -26.22
N LYS A 2 -17.55 11.68 -26.12
CA LYS A 2 -17.68 10.44 -25.31
C LYS A 2 -17.04 10.63 -23.97
N THR A 3 -17.69 10.16 -22.90
CA THR A 3 -17.17 10.21 -21.54
C THR A 3 -16.82 8.82 -21.05
N ILE A 4 -15.62 8.65 -20.48
CA ILE A 4 -15.20 7.43 -19.79
C ILE A 4 -15.06 7.77 -18.31
N CYS A 5 -15.80 7.07 -17.46
CA CYS A 5 -15.71 7.21 -16.01
C CYS A 5 -14.80 6.12 -15.43
N LEU A 6 -13.80 6.52 -14.62
CA LEU A 6 -12.91 5.61 -13.91
C LEU A 6 -13.35 5.50 -12.45
N VAL A 7 -13.86 4.34 -12.08
CA VAL A 7 -14.36 4.02 -10.74
C VAL A 7 -13.53 2.89 -10.14
N GLY A 8 -13.33 2.90 -8.83
CA GLY A 8 -12.65 1.82 -8.10
C GLY A 8 -12.16 2.24 -6.72
N LYS A 9 -11.58 1.29 -6.01
CA LYS A 9 -11.01 1.49 -4.67
C LYS A 9 -9.93 2.60 -4.65
N PRO A 10 -9.61 3.20 -3.50
CA PRO A 10 -8.45 4.07 -3.36
C PRO A 10 -7.14 3.35 -3.74
N ASN A 11 -6.15 4.10 -4.20
CA ASN A 11 -4.78 3.64 -4.50
C ASN A 11 -4.62 2.52 -5.54
N VAL A 12 -5.63 2.20 -6.36
CA VAL A 12 -5.53 1.20 -7.44
C VAL A 12 -4.94 1.75 -8.75
N GLY A 13 -4.52 3.01 -8.76
CA GLY A 13 -3.84 3.60 -9.92
C GLY A 13 -4.74 4.32 -10.91
N LYS A 14 -6.01 4.63 -10.59
CA LYS A 14 -6.92 5.37 -11.48
C LYS A 14 -6.32 6.67 -12.01
N SER A 15 -5.91 7.56 -11.12
CA SER A 15 -5.32 8.86 -11.46
C SER A 15 -3.97 8.70 -12.21
N THR A 16 -3.21 7.66 -11.90
CA THR A 16 -1.98 7.31 -12.64
C THR A 16 -2.29 6.91 -14.08
N LEU A 17 -3.32 6.08 -14.27
CA LEU A 17 -3.78 5.69 -15.61
C LEU A 17 -4.25 6.90 -16.42
N ILE A 18 -5.01 7.80 -15.79
CA ILE A 18 -5.45 9.06 -16.42
C ILE A 18 -4.25 9.86 -16.92
N ASN A 19 -3.26 10.11 -16.04
CA ASN A 19 -2.08 10.87 -16.42
C ASN A 19 -1.29 10.23 -17.58
N ARG A 20 -1.25 8.89 -17.63
CA ARG A 20 -0.63 8.15 -18.76
C ARG A 20 -1.41 8.32 -20.05
N LEU A 21 -2.74 8.21 -20.00
CA LEU A 21 -3.60 8.35 -21.18
C LEU A 21 -3.58 9.78 -21.75
N VAL A 22 -3.49 10.77 -20.87
CA VAL A 22 -3.42 12.20 -21.27
C VAL A 22 -2.01 12.62 -21.68
N GLY A 23 -0.99 11.85 -21.33
CA GLY A 23 0.44 12.15 -21.63
C GLY A 23 1.01 13.29 -20.79
N ARG A 24 0.31 13.76 -19.75
CA ARG A 24 0.76 14.83 -18.85
C ARG A 24 0.15 14.66 -17.45
N LYS A 25 0.69 15.40 -16.48
CA LYS A 25 0.11 15.43 -15.12
C LYS A 25 -1.18 16.27 -15.13
N ALA A 26 -2.30 15.61 -15.38
CA ALA A 26 -3.63 16.22 -15.39
C ALA A 26 -4.32 16.14 -14.01
N VAL A 27 -3.99 15.10 -13.21
CA VAL A 27 -4.53 14.89 -11.86
C VAL A 27 -3.42 14.55 -10.87
N ASN A 28 -3.66 14.86 -9.60
CA ASN A 28 -2.73 14.53 -8.53
C ASN A 28 -2.72 13.02 -8.24
N VAL A 29 -1.53 12.48 -8.01
CA VAL A 29 -1.31 11.08 -7.66
C VAL A 29 -0.56 11.02 -6.33
N GLY A 30 -0.90 10.07 -5.49
CA GLY A 30 -0.20 9.82 -4.23
C GLY A 30 -0.57 8.47 -3.63
N ASN A 31 0.30 7.94 -2.78
CA ASN A 31 0.13 6.63 -2.12
C ASN A 31 -0.71 6.72 -0.83
N LYS A 32 -1.59 7.72 -0.73
CA LYS A 32 -2.48 7.89 0.42
C LYS A 32 -3.93 7.89 -0.02
N PRO A 33 -4.85 7.34 0.79
CA PRO A 33 -6.28 7.40 0.48
C PRO A 33 -6.78 8.86 0.51
N GLY A 34 -7.75 9.17 -0.36
CA GLY A 34 -8.36 10.51 -0.42
C GLY A 34 -7.53 11.58 -1.14
N VAL A 35 -6.60 11.21 -2.01
CA VAL A 35 -5.88 12.16 -2.89
C VAL A 35 -6.86 12.84 -3.84
N THR A 36 -7.73 12.08 -4.49
CA THR A 36 -8.84 12.62 -5.29
C THR A 36 -10.02 12.87 -4.35
N LYS A 37 -10.36 14.15 -4.13
CA LYS A 37 -11.42 14.57 -3.20
C LYS A 37 -12.74 14.89 -3.87
N GLN A 38 -12.72 15.17 -5.17
CA GLN A 38 -13.88 15.53 -5.96
C GLN A 38 -13.78 14.96 -7.36
N LEU A 39 -14.89 15.01 -8.09
CA LEU A 39 -14.92 14.61 -9.49
C LEU A 39 -14.08 15.57 -10.34
N ASN A 40 -13.18 15.04 -11.15
CA ASN A 40 -12.37 15.85 -12.06
C ASN A 40 -12.62 15.44 -13.49
N TRP A 41 -13.06 16.40 -14.31
CA TRP A 41 -13.23 16.21 -15.74
C TRP A 41 -11.93 16.55 -16.46
N ILE A 42 -11.41 15.61 -17.23
CA ILE A 42 -10.16 15.75 -17.96
C ILE A 42 -10.42 15.53 -19.46
N ARG A 43 -10.31 16.58 -20.24
CA ARG A 43 -10.45 16.48 -21.68
C ARG A 43 -9.16 15.90 -22.28
N ILE A 44 -9.27 14.80 -23.02
CA ILE A 44 -8.18 14.19 -23.77
C ILE A 44 -8.06 14.82 -25.16
N ASN A 45 -9.20 14.89 -25.87
CA ASN A 45 -9.31 15.50 -27.19
C ASN A 45 -10.74 16.03 -27.42
N GLU A 46 -11.08 16.42 -28.64
CA GLU A 46 -12.41 16.97 -28.97
C GLU A 46 -13.54 15.98 -28.84
N GLN A 47 -13.24 14.68 -28.87
CA GLN A 47 -14.25 13.61 -28.87
C GLN A 47 -14.31 12.83 -27.57
N LEU A 48 -13.27 12.97 -26.70
CA LEU A 48 -13.11 12.13 -25.52
C LEU A 48 -12.73 12.93 -24.28
N GLU A 49 -13.45 12.69 -23.20
CA GLU A 49 -13.14 13.17 -21.85
C GLU A 49 -13.12 12.01 -20.85
N LEU A 50 -12.32 12.15 -19.81
CA LEU A 50 -12.25 11.25 -18.67
C LEU A 50 -12.83 11.90 -17.43
N LEU A 51 -13.55 11.13 -16.63
CA LEU A 51 -14.02 11.51 -15.31
C LEU A 51 -13.23 10.73 -14.27
N ASP A 52 -12.33 11.43 -13.53
CA ASP A 52 -11.65 10.88 -12.34
C ASP A 52 -12.58 10.99 -11.14
N THR A 53 -12.74 9.86 -10.44
CA THR A 53 -13.61 9.78 -9.27
C THR A 53 -12.77 9.49 -8.02
N PRO A 54 -13.21 10.01 -6.85
CA PRO A 54 -12.67 9.55 -5.57
C PRO A 54 -12.74 8.03 -5.47
N GLY A 55 -11.73 7.42 -4.83
CA GLY A 55 -11.77 5.99 -4.52
C GLY A 55 -12.89 5.71 -3.52
N ILE A 56 -13.72 4.72 -3.82
CA ILE A 56 -14.86 4.32 -2.99
C ILE A 56 -14.53 2.98 -2.33
N LEU A 57 -14.72 2.90 -1.01
CA LEU A 57 -14.67 1.67 -0.23
C LEU A 57 -16.05 1.40 0.36
N TRP A 58 -16.30 0.13 0.68
CA TRP A 58 -17.50 -0.26 1.42
C TRP A 58 -17.52 0.47 2.78
N PRO A 59 -18.66 1.01 3.20
CA PRO A 59 -18.72 1.83 4.43
C PRO A 59 -18.40 1.05 5.70
N LYS A 60 -18.61 -0.27 5.68
CA LYS A 60 -18.39 -1.17 6.82
C LYS A 60 -17.55 -2.36 6.38
N LEU A 61 -16.38 -2.52 6.95
CA LEU A 61 -15.52 -3.68 6.77
C LEU A 61 -15.94 -4.73 7.80
N GLU A 62 -16.64 -5.77 7.36
CA GLU A 62 -17.22 -6.77 8.27
C GLU A 62 -16.15 -7.73 8.84
N GLU A 63 -15.09 -7.97 8.09
CA GLU A 63 -14.00 -8.86 8.49
C GLU A 63 -12.71 -8.07 8.79
N ASN A 64 -12.11 -8.35 9.94
CA ASN A 64 -10.83 -7.73 10.33
C ASN A 64 -9.71 -7.98 9.32
N THR A 65 -9.68 -9.19 8.72
CA THR A 65 -8.69 -9.55 7.69
C THR A 65 -8.80 -8.65 6.46
N VAL A 66 -10.02 -8.31 6.01
CA VAL A 66 -10.23 -7.40 4.88
C VAL A 66 -9.71 -6.00 5.23
N ALA A 67 -9.94 -5.53 6.45
CA ALA A 67 -9.43 -4.25 6.92
C ALA A 67 -7.89 -4.23 6.94
N LEU A 68 -7.24 -5.28 7.44
CA LEU A 68 -5.79 -5.44 7.46
C LEU A 68 -5.20 -5.49 6.03
N ASN A 69 -5.82 -6.23 5.11
CA ASN A 69 -5.42 -6.27 3.70
C ASN A 69 -5.45 -4.88 3.05
N LEU A 70 -6.53 -4.12 3.27
CA LEU A 70 -6.68 -2.77 2.73
C LEU A 70 -5.69 -1.77 3.37
N ALA A 71 -5.43 -1.89 4.68
CA ALA A 71 -4.45 -1.08 5.38
C ALA A 71 -3.02 -1.34 4.88
N SER A 72 -2.66 -2.61 4.66
CA SER A 72 -1.37 -3.03 4.10
C SER A 72 -1.08 -2.39 2.74
N LEU A 73 -2.12 -2.16 1.94
CA LEU A 73 -2.05 -1.52 0.62
C LEU A 73 -2.31 0.00 0.67
N SER A 74 -2.37 0.61 1.85
CA SER A 74 -2.72 2.03 2.02
C SER A 74 -4.04 2.43 1.37
N ALA A 75 -4.98 1.51 1.24
CA ALA A 75 -6.31 1.77 0.68
C ALA A 75 -7.26 2.41 1.70
N ILE A 76 -6.97 2.27 3.00
CA ILE A 76 -7.63 2.96 4.11
C ILE A 76 -6.62 3.85 4.86
N LYS A 77 -7.13 4.79 5.67
CA LYS A 77 -6.28 5.67 6.47
C LYS A 77 -5.53 4.91 7.55
N GLU A 78 -4.33 5.38 7.85
CA GLU A 78 -3.41 4.73 8.82
C GLU A 78 -3.94 4.75 10.26
N ASP A 79 -4.83 5.68 10.60
CA ASP A 79 -5.41 5.86 11.93
C ASP A 79 -6.60 4.93 12.22
N ILE A 80 -7.01 4.11 11.26
CA ILE A 80 -8.16 3.21 11.44
C ILE A 80 -7.79 1.94 12.20
N LEU A 81 -6.55 1.46 12.03
CA LEU A 81 -6.04 0.25 12.70
C LEU A 81 -4.69 0.52 13.35
N PRO A 82 -4.37 -0.16 14.47
CA PRO A 82 -3.05 -0.09 15.06
C PRO A 82 -1.97 -0.50 14.05
N LEU A 83 -0.94 0.32 13.92
CA LEU A 83 0.11 0.13 12.90
C LEU A 83 0.84 -1.21 13.09
N TYR A 84 1.03 -1.64 14.33
CA TYR A 84 1.64 -2.92 14.66
C TYR A 84 0.81 -4.11 14.17
N ASP A 85 -0.53 -4.05 14.28
CA ASP A 85 -1.41 -5.13 13.82
C ASP A 85 -1.33 -5.27 12.29
N VAL A 86 -1.29 -4.15 11.58
CA VAL A 86 -1.11 -4.14 10.12
C VAL A 86 0.26 -4.70 9.74
N CYS A 87 1.31 -4.32 10.46
CA CYS A 87 2.66 -4.81 10.21
C CYS A 87 2.80 -6.31 10.50
N ASN A 88 2.23 -6.80 11.61
CA ASN A 88 2.18 -8.23 11.92
C ASN A 88 1.48 -9.01 10.81
N HIS A 89 0.33 -8.52 10.34
CA HIS A 89 -0.37 -9.14 9.22
C HIS A 89 0.49 -9.18 7.94
N ILE A 90 1.23 -8.11 7.64
CA ILE A 90 2.17 -8.08 6.51
C ILE A 90 3.25 -9.16 6.68
N ILE A 91 3.89 -9.21 7.84
CA ILE A 91 4.94 -10.19 8.12
C ILE A 91 4.42 -11.61 8.02
N ASP A 92 3.22 -11.90 8.56
CA ASP A 92 2.58 -13.22 8.47
C ASP A 92 2.36 -13.64 7.01
N VAL A 93 1.82 -12.74 6.19
CA VAL A 93 1.57 -13.01 4.76
C VAL A 93 2.90 -13.20 4.01
N LEU A 94 3.89 -12.35 4.25
CA LEU A 94 5.19 -12.43 3.59
C LEU A 94 5.95 -13.70 4.01
N SER A 95 5.97 -14.03 5.30
CA SER A 95 6.65 -15.23 5.83
C SER A 95 6.03 -16.52 5.30
N LYS A 96 4.71 -16.53 5.15
CA LYS A 96 3.97 -17.71 4.69
C LYS A 96 4.06 -17.93 3.17
N TYR A 97 3.96 -16.87 2.38
CA TYR A 97 3.76 -16.98 0.94
C TYR A 97 4.87 -16.38 0.09
N TYR A 98 5.72 -15.53 0.65
CA TYR A 98 6.74 -14.76 -0.06
C TYR A 98 8.08 -14.77 0.68
N LYS A 99 8.37 -15.91 1.34
CA LYS A 99 9.51 -16.10 2.23
C LYS A 99 10.84 -15.66 1.60
N GLU A 100 11.09 -16.05 0.35
CA GLU A 100 12.32 -15.71 -0.34
C GLU A 100 12.47 -14.21 -0.59
N GLN A 101 11.41 -13.52 -0.98
CA GLN A 101 11.44 -12.06 -1.13
C GLN A 101 11.69 -11.34 0.20
N LEU A 102 11.12 -11.85 1.31
CA LEU A 102 11.32 -11.30 2.65
C LEU A 102 12.78 -11.44 3.08
N LYS A 103 13.37 -12.63 2.88
CA LYS A 103 14.78 -12.92 3.16
C LYS A 103 15.72 -12.05 2.33
N GLU A 104 15.51 -12.01 1.03
CA GLU A 104 16.31 -11.20 0.10
C GLU A 104 16.23 -9.71 0.45
N ARG A 105 15.02 -9.19 0.68
CA ARG A 105 14.80 -7.76 0.98
C ARG A 105 15.55 -7.30 2.20
N TYR A 106 15.56 -8.10 3.28
CA TYR A 106 16.19 -7.73 4.55
C TYR A 106 17.56 -8.37 4.77
N ASN A 107 18.04 -9.18 3.84
CA ASN A 107 19.30 -9.92 3.93
C ASN A 107 19.36 -10.76 5.22
N ILE A 108 18.32 -11.58 5.44
CA ILE A 108 18.18 -12.50 6.58
C ILE A 108 18.14 -13.94 6.09
N ASP A 109 18.78 -14.85 6.82
CA ASP A 109 18.91 -16.25 6.42
C ASP A 109 17.71 -17.08 6.85
N GLU A 110 17.16 -16.79 8.03
CA GLU A 110 16.02 -17.49 8.60
C GLU A 110 14.95 -16.51 9.07
N ILE A 111 13.70 -16.95 9.07
CA ILE A 111 12.55 -16.20 9.57
C ILE A 111 12.11 -16.92 10.85
N ASP A 112 12.28 -16.27 11.96
CA ASP A 112 11.92 -16.73 13.29
C ASP A 112 11.02 -15.70 14.01
N ASP A 113 10.73 -15.97 15.28
CA ASP A 113 9.90 -15.10 16.12
C ASP A 113 10.56 -13.75 16.40
N ASP A 114 11.87 -13.62 16.18
CA ASP A 114 12.64 -12.39 16.40
C ASP A 114 12.84 -11.53 15.13
N ILE A 115 11.99 -11.74 14.11
CA ILE A 115 12.11 -11.11 12.79
C ILE A 115 12.22 -9.59 12.85
N TYR A 116 11.52 -8.93 13.76
CA TYR A 116 11.61 -7.48 13.93
C TYR A 116 13.00 -7.03 14.37
N THR A 117 13.61 -7.76 15.29
CA THR A 117 14.99 -7.52 15.75
C THR A 117 15.99 -7.75 14.61
N LEU A 118 15.81 -8.82 13.83
CA LEU A 118 16.67 -9.12 12.68
C LEU A 118 16.60 -8.01 11.63
N ILE A 119 15.40 -7.60 11.26
CA ILE A 119 15.18 -6.49 10.31
C ILE A 119 15.76 -5.18 10.90
N GLY A 120 15.51 -4.91 12.17
CA GLY A 120 16.00 -3.73 12.86
C GLY A 120 17.52 -3.60 12.82
N LYS A 121 18.23 -4.68 13.11
CA LYS A 121 19.69 -4.74 13.02
C LYS A 121 20.19 -4.52 11.60
N LYS A 122 19.59 -5.22 10.61
CA LYS A 122 20.00 -5.12 9.20
C LYS A 122 19.71 -3.77 8.57
N ARG A 123 18.65 -3.08 9.02
CA ARG A 123 18.24 -1.75 8.54
C ARG A 123 18.76 -0.58 9.38
N GLY A 124 19.49 -0.85 10.44
CA GLY A 124 20.01 0.20 11.32
C GLY A 124 18.91 0.96 12.05
N CYS A 125 17.81 0.27 12.40
CA CYS A 125 16.72 0.82 13.18
C CYS A 125 17.08 0.74 14.67
N LEU A 126 17.99 1.61 15.11
CA LEU A 126 18.50 1.62 16.47
C LEU A 126 18.19 2.96 17.15
N ILE A 127 17.96 2.91 18.46
CA ILE A 127 17.96 4.05 19.38
C ILE A 127 19.31 4.24 20.03
N LYS A 128 19.45 5.33 20.79
CA LYS A 128 20.68 5.61 21.55
C LYS A 128 20.89 4.49 22.58
N GLY A 129 22.05 3.84 22.53
CA GLY A 129 22.36 2.67 23.35
C GLY A 129 22.41 1.34 22.58
N GLY A 130 22.02 1.33 21.30
CA GLY A 130 22.11 0.14 20.43
C GLY A 130 20.90 -0.79 20.49
N GLU A 131 19.86 -0.41 21.21
CA GLU A 131 18.60 -1.15 21.26
C GLU A 131 17.77 -0.95 19.98
N ILE A 132 16.89 -1.90 19.67
CA ILE A 132 16.03 -1.83 18.47
C ILE A 132 14.93 -0.78 18.65
N ASP A 133 14.82 0.09 17.65
CA ASP A 133 13.70 1.01 17.47
C ASP A 133 12.58 0.29 16.69
N TYR A 134 11.71 -0.37 17.42
CA TYR A 134 10.61 -1.16 16.82
C TYR A 134 9.63 -0.29 16.00
N ASP A 135 9.36 0.94 16.42
CA ASP A 135 8.52 1.87 15.64
C ASP A 135 9.14 2.17 14.28
N LYS A 136 10.45 2.33 14.26
CA LYS A 136 11.19 2.54 13.02
C LYS A 136 11.21 1.30 12.14
N VAL A 137 11.33 0.10 12.73
CA VAL A 137 11.23 -1.18 12.00
C VAL A 137 9.87 -1.32 11.34
N VAL A 138 8.79 -1.10 12.09
CA VAL A 138 7.41 -1.15 11.57
C VAL A 138 7.23 -0.18 10.40
N ASN A 139 7.71 1.05 10.53
CA ASN A 139 7.65 2.05 9.46
C ASN A 139 8.46 1.63 8.22
N VAL A 140 9.63 0.99 8.39
CA VAL A 140 10.42 0.46 7.28
C VAL A 140 9.65 -0.62 6.53
N ILE A 141 9.07 -1.59 7.24
CA ILE A 141 8.30 -2.69 6.63
C ILE A 141 7.09 -2.15 5.86
N MET A 142 6.32 -1.27 6.49
CA MET A 142 5.16 -0.63 5.87
C MET A 142 5.53 0.14 4.60
N ASN A 143 6.60 0.92 4.64
CA ASN A 143 7.08 1.67 3.48
C ASN A 143 7.59 0.76 2.37
N ASP A 144 8.25 -0.35 2.70
CA ASP A 144 8.75 -1.30 1.72
C ASP A 144 7.61 -1.95 0.91
N VAL A 145 6.52 -2.33 1.57
CA VAL A 145 5.31 -2.84 0.89
C VAL A 145 4.68 -1.75 0.01
N ARG A 146 4.49 -0.55 0.55
CA ARG A 146 3.85 0.59 -0.15
C ARG A 146 4.64 1.07 -1.36
N ASN A 147 5.96 1.00 -1.30
CA ASN A 147 6.84 1.40 -2.40
C ASN A 147 7.07 0.25 -3.41
N GLY A 148 6.46 -0.91 -3.20
CA GLY A 148 6.52 -2.04 -4.14
C GLY A 148 7.89 -2.71 -4.19
N TYR A 149 8.62 -2.75 -3.08
CA TYR A 149 9.86 -3.53 -2.99
C TYR A 149 9.60 -5.04 -3.04
N PHE A 150 8.41 -5.47 -2.62
CA PHE A 150 7.93 -6.84 -2.82
C PHE A 150 7.11 -6.90 -4.11
N LYS A 151 7.50 -7.80 -5.02
CA LYS A 151 6.91 -7.90 -6.36
C LYS A 151 5.85 -8.97 -6.43
N ASN A 152 4.76 -8.70 -7.17
CA ASN A 152 3.69 -9.67 -7.44
C ASN A 152 3.10 -10.29 -6.16
N ILE A 153 3.04 -9.52 -5.08
CA ILE A 153 2.39 -9.97 -3.84
C ILE A 153 0.90 -9.64 -3.86
N THR A 154 0.12 -10.48 -3.19
CA THR A 154 -1.30 -10.21 -2.89
C THR A 154 -1.59 -10.56 -1.43
N PHE A 155 -2.39 -9.72 -0.80
CA PHE A 155 -2.93 -9.97 0.53
C PHE A 155 -4.31 -10.65 0.46
N ASP A 156 -5.00 -10.55 -0.68
CA ASP A 156 -6.31 -11.16 -0.89
C ASP A 156 -6.15 -12.54 -1.53
N ARG A 157 -6.67 -13.56 -0.85
CA ARG A 157 -6.60 -14.96 -1.29
C ARG A 157 -7.96 -15.60 -1.14
N PHE A 158 -8.43 -16.18 -2.22
CA PHE A 158 -9.62 -17.01 -2.18
C PHE A 158 -9.35 -18.28 -1.36
N LYS A 159 -10.26 -18.60 -0.47
CA LYS A 159 -10.28 -19.87 0.27
C LYS A 159 -10.88 -20.94 -0.61
#